data_8c2b27da968405208b5959d92085ad4c
#
_entry.id   8c2b27da968405208b5959d92085ad4c
#
_cell.length_a   1.000
_cell.length_b   1.000
_cell.length_c   1.000
_cell.angle_alpha   90.00
_cell.angle_beta   90.00
_cell.angle_gamma   90.00
#
_symmetry.space_group_name_H-M   'P 1'
#
loop_
_entity.id
_entity.type
_entity.pdbx_description
1 polymer ?
#
loop_
_entity_poly.entity_id
_entity_poly.type
_entity_poly.pdbx_seq_one_letter_code
_entity_poly.pdbx_strand_id
1 'polypeptide(L)'
;MAREKGTGSLQLEKSGRWTMRVGIKGKRYSRSTRTTDREKAEKFLERFLSPLGLGSRRLPLADVWLEYVKSPDRRDLAQSTLNAKRLVWMEFARWMEHHHLEIGNLAEVTHDAIAEYLACIRAEVCASTYNARICVLREIFHVLAAKAGFVDDPWEGVRLHADDCHSRRELTLDEIERLMKAAAKAGGEWKRLFTIGIYTGLRLGDCCCLAWNSVNLERGVIQLIPTKTRKHAHGQPVTIPIHPQLHAELEAALARDHERRACAAAASQPDLTHRDDGLGGDASAVIAPHQEASGLPHSSDTNARLRETRKDTNKAFSASAFVNPTLADWYKNSKWRISHGLELIFKAAHIETSVKIEGRRTRTPEATFHSLRHTFVSLAANAGVPLPVVQSIVGHSSTAMTRHYYHENEEVLRQAVAAIPSLDDLKGSKSGSKPSNSILQPPRSAQTVEQRLRQLEKLKRKSLISEEEYASTRSRILAEI
;
A
#
# COMPACT_ATOMS: atom_id res chain seq x y z
N MET A 1 -23.37 0.81 50.77
CA MET A 1 -22.60 0.86 49.53
C MET A 1 -22.04 2.27 49.37
N ALA A 2 -20.73 2.43 49.34
CA ALA A 2 -20.08 3.74 49.13
C ALA A 2 -20.32 4.16 47.65
N ARG A 3 -20.83 5.39 47.45
CA ARG A 3 -21.07 5.95 46.11
C ARG A 3 -19.72 6.33 45.47
N GLU A 4 -19.55 5.97 44.24
CA GLU A 4 -18.38 6.37 43.43
C GLU A 4 -18.18 7.88 43.42
N LYS A 5 -16.94 8.35 43.66
CA LYS A 5 -16.58 9.78 43.61
C LYS A 5 -16.75 10.30 42.18
N GLY A 6 -17.64 11.32 42.01
CA GLY A 6 -17.80 12.02 40.74
C GLY A 6 -19.14 11.83 40.05
N THR A 7 -19.99 10.88 40.48
CA THR A 7 -21.26 10.56 39.80
C THR A 7 -22.40 11.54 40.05
N GLY A 8 -22.22 12.53 40.95
CA GLY A 8 -23.30 13.44 41.35
C GLY A 8 -24.48 12.74 42.03
N SER A 9 -25.40 13.50 42.57
CA SER A 9 -26.62 13.00 43.16
C SER A 9 -27.80 13.89 42.83
N LEU A 10 -28.98 13.32 42.74
CA LEU A 10 -30.25 14.01 42.65
C LEU A 10 -30.92 13.98 44.03
N GLN A 11 -31.39 15.11 44.50
CA GLN A 11 -32.13 15.24 45.74
C GLN A 11 -33.50 15.86 45.43
N LEU A 12 -34.57 15.21 45.92
CA LEU A 12 -35.91 15.77 45.84
C LEU A 12 -36.09 16.80 46.94
N GLU A 13 -36.46 18.01 46.58
CA GLU A 13 -36.74 19.10 47.50
C GLU A 13 -38.20 19.06 48.00
N LYS A 14 -38.51 19.77 49.09
CA LYS A 14 -39.87 19.92 49.62
C LYS A 14 -40.82 20.50 48.59
N SER A 15 -40.34 21.22 47.60
CA SER A 15 -41.08 21.78 46.47
C SER A 15 -41.51 20.75 45.43
N GLY A 16 -41.13 19.48 45.59
CA GLY A 16 -41.35 18.45 44.61
C GLY A 16 -40.38 18.51 43.40
N ARG A 17 -39.43 19.43 43.38
CA ARG A 17 -38.44 19.54 42.30
C ARG A 17 -37.14 18.85 42.64
N TRP A 18 -36.50 18.30 41.61
CA TRP A 18 -35.17 17.69 41.75
C TRP A 18 -34.05 18.71 41.70
N THR A 19 -33.08 18.56 42.59
CA THR A 19 -31.83 19.37 42.61
C THR A 19 -30.65 18.42 42.46
N MET A 20 -29.78 18.72 41.51
CA MET A 20 -28.50 18.02 41.35
C MET A 20 -27.46 18.53 42.31
N ARG A 21 -26.65 17.65 42.86
CA ARG A 21 -25.45 17.97 43.68
C ARG A 21 -24.26 17.20 43.16
N VAL A 22 -23.19 17.92 42.78
CA VAL A 22 -21.98 17.37 42.20
C VAL A 22 -20.76 17.93 42.87
N GLY A 23 -19.81 17.10 43.25
CA GLY A 23 -18.50 17.51 43.77
C GLY A 23 -17.45 17.41 42.66
N ILE A 24 -16.85 18.56 42.28
CA ILE A 24 -15.82 18.60 41.21
C ILE A 24 -14.58 19.27 41.79
N LYS A 25 -13.43 18.60 41.75
CA LYS A 25 -12.14 19.11 42.24
C LYS A 25 -12.23 19.82 43.63
N GLY A 26 -12.93 19.19 44.57
CA GLY A 26 -13.12 19.71 45.94
C GLY A 26 -14.18 20.80 46.08
N LYS A 27 -14.78 21.32 45.01
CA LYS A 27 -15.88 22.28 45.05
C LYS A 27 -17.22 21.56 44.87
N ARG A 28 -18.22 21.95 45.66
CA ARG A 28 -19.61 21.43 45.57
C ARG A 28 -20.45 22.34 44.70
N TYR A 29 -21.10 21.75 43.71
CA TYR A 29 -22.09 22.41 42.84
C TYR A 29 -23.47 21.87 43.17
N SER A 30 -24.44 22.79 43.37
CA SER A 30 -25.84 22.44 43.56
C SER A 30 -26.67 23.30 42.61
N ARG A 31 -27.56 22.64 41.83
CA ARG A 31 -28.39 23.33 40.84
C ARG A 31 -29.75 22.64 40.70
N SER A 32 -30.81 23.45 40.74
CA SER A 32 -32.16 22.91 40.48
C SER A 32 -32.30 22.47 39.04
N THR A 33 -32.87 21.28 38.83
CA THR A 33 -33.17 20.73 37.50
C THR A 33 -34.45 21.29 36.88
N ARG A 34 -35.21 22.09 37.69
CA ARG A 34 -36.50 22.72 37.34
C ARG A 34 -37.58 21.73 36.90
N THR A 35 -37.41 20.46 37.19
CA THR A 35 -38.39 19.41 36.88
C THR A 35 -38.75 18.62 38.13
N THR A 36 -40.01 18.12 38.15
CA THR A 36 -40.51 17.18 39.14
C THR A 36 -40.39 15.70 38.67
N ASP A 37 -40.06 15.51 37.39
CA ASP A 37 -39.86 14.23 36.76
C ASP A 37 -38.40 13.77 37.01
N ARG A 38 -38.28 12.58 37.60
CA ARG A 38 -36.98 11.99 37.94
C ARG A 38 -36.15 11.68 36.69
N GLU A 39 -36.74 11.13 35.64
CA GLU A 39 -36.04 10.77 34.40
C GLU A 39 -35.46 12.03 33.69
N LYS A 40 -36.27 13.11 33.69
CA LYS A 40 -35.78 14.40 33.14
C LYS A 40 -34.69 15.03 34.01
N ALA A 41 -34.73 14.81 35.31
CA ALA A 41 -33.68 15.26 36.21
C ALA A 41 -32.41 14.48 36.07
N GLU A 42 -32.50 13.14 35.81
CA GLU A 42 -31.35 12.28 35.50
C GLU A 42 -30.71 12.70 34.19
N LYS A 43 -31.47 12.95 33.14
CA LYS A 43 -30.98 13.49 31.86
C LYS A 43 -30.33 14.86 32.00
N PHE A 44 -30.85 15.71 32.91
CA PHE A 44 -30.26 17.03 33.21
C PHE A 44 -28.90 16.87 33.93
N LEU A 45 -28.81 15.99 34.92
CA LEU A 45 -27.54 15.66 35.59
C LEU A 45 -26.52 15.12 34.63
N GLU A 46 -26.90 14.17 33.80
CA GLU A 46 -26.05 13.60 32.77
C GLU A 46 -25.54 14.64 31.77
N ARG A 47 -26.43 15.53 31.32
CA ARG A 47 -26.06 16.67 30.43
C ARG A 47 -25.13 17.68 31.09
N PHE A 48 -25.24 17.85 32.41
CA PHE A 48 -24.33 18.75 33.19
C PHE A 48 -22.97 18.09 33.39
N LEU A 49 -22.89 16.80 33.63
CA LEU A 49 -21.67 16.03 33.85
C LEU A 49 -20.92 15.74 32.53
N SER A 50 -21.63 15.63 31.44
CA SER A 50 -21.11 15.32 30.12
C SER A 50 -19.99 16.27 29.61
N PRO A 51 -20.11 17.63 29.73
CA PRO A 51 -19.04 18.52 29.33
C PRO A 51 -17.83 18.53 30.28
N LEU A 52 -18.02 17.98 31.49
CA LEU A 52 -16.99 17.91 32.53
C LEU A 52 -16.27 16.56 32.55
N GLY A 53 -16.61 15.65 31.62
CA GLY A 53 -16.09 14.30 31.61
C GLY A 53 -16.56 13.40 32.75
N LEU A 54 -17.53 13.86 33.56
CA LEU A 54 -18.01 13.20 34.78
C LEU A 54 -19.36 12.47 34.61
N GLY A 55 -19.94 12.49 33.41
CA GLY A 55 -21.12 11.71 33.08
C GLY A 55 -20.70 10.32 32.61
N SER A 56 -21.30 9.25 33.15
CA SER A 56 -21.00 7.90 32.67
C SER A 56 -21.52 7.69 31.25
N ARG A 57 -20.78 8.16 30.27
CA ARG A 57 -20.93 7.71 28.88
C ARG A 57 -20.31 6.31 28.82
N ARG A 58 -21.17 5.33 29.10
CA ARG A 58 -20.77 3.93 28.93
C ARG A 58 -20.66 3.64 27.45
N LEU A 59 -19.45 3.52 26.94
CA LEU A 59 -19.19 3.02 25.59
C LEU A 59 -18.78 1.54 25.71
N PRO A 60 -19.69 0.60 25.49
CA PRO A 60 -19.38 -0.82 25.56
C PRO A 60 -18.23 -1.19 24.60
N LEU A 61 -17.34 -2.08 25.01
CA LEU A 61 -16.23 -2.54 24.16
C LEU A 61 -16.72 -3.10 22.82
N ALA A 62 -17.89 -3.74 22.79
CA ALA A 62 -18.52 -4.26 21.57
C ALA A 62 -18.84 -3.15 20.54
N ASP A 63 -19.18 -1.96 21.01
CA ASP A 63 -19.63 -0.84 20.16
C ASP A 63 -18.50 0.09 19.73
N VAL A 64 -17.32 -0.01 20.36
CA VAL A 64 -16.17 0.88 20.13
C VAL A 64 -15.79 0.95 18.66
N TRP A 65 -15.69 -0.18 17.98
CA TRP A 65 -15.32 -0.17 16.56
C TRP A 65 -16.33 0.57 15.69
N LEU A 66 -17.62 0.35 15.93
CA LEU A 66 -18.69 1.02 15.19
C LEU A 66 -18.64 2.54 15.41
N GLU A 67 -18.43 2.96 16.64
CA GLU A 67 -18.37 4.36 17.02
C GLU A 67 -17.08 5.04 16.51
N TYR A 68 -15.95 4.31 16.49
CA TYR A 68 -14.72 4.78 15.86
C TYR A 68 -14.91 5.02 14.36
N VAL A 69 -15.56 4.10 13.65
CA VAL A 69 -15.81 4.26 12.20
C VAL A 69 -16.72 5.44 11.89
N LYS A 70 -17.70 5.73 12.76
CA LYS A 70 -18.63 6.87 12.61
C LYS A 70 -18.05 8.21 13.07
N SER A 71 -16.95 8.21 13.82
CA SER A 71 -16.41 9.45 14.40
C SER A 71 -15.90 10.41 13.30
N PRO A 72 -16.27 11.69 13.33
CA PRO A 72 -15.74 12.73 12.44
C PRO A 72 -14.27 13.05 12.74
N ASP A 73 -13.78 12.78 13.95
CA ASP A 73 -12.40 13.03 14.38
C ASP A 73 -11.42 12.00 13.82
N ARG A 74 -11.94 10.94 13.21
CA ARG A 74 -11.16 9.90 12.54
C ARG A 74 -10.59 10.43 11.22
N ARG A 75 -9.31 10.11 10.96
CA ARG A 75 -8.71 10.37 9.63
C ARG A 75 -9.43 9.56 8.54
N ASP A 76 -9.58 10.16 7.35
CA ASP A 76 -10.04 9.40 6.18
C ASP A 76 -8.97 8.40 5.74
N LEU A 77 -9.31 7.12 5.76
CA LEU A 77 -8.40 6.00 5.51
C LEU A 77 -8.94 5.11 4.39
N ALA A 78 -8.03 4.44 3.69
CA ALA A 78 -8.41 3.41 2.73
C ALA A 78 -9.08 2.22 3.47
N GLN A 79 -10.07 1.57 2.81
CA GLN A 79 -10.80 0.44 3.39
C GLN A 79 -9.89 -0.69 3.88
N SER A 80 -8.79 -0.97 3.15
CA SER A 80 -7.80 -1.97 3.58
C SER A 80 -7.12 -1.60 4.91
N THR A 81 -6.84 -0.32 5.15
CA THR A 81 -6.27 0.16 6.41
C THR A 81 -7.29 0.08 7.55
N LEU A 82 -8.56 0.42 7.27
CA LEU A 82 -9.64 0.25 8.24
C LEU A 82 -9.82 -1.22 8.64
N ASN A 83 -9.79 -2.13 7.67
CA ASN A 83 -9.88 -3.57 7.93
C ASN A 83 -8.71 -4.07 8.79
N ALA A 84 -7.47 -3.60 8.53
CA ALA A 84 -6.33 -3.95 9.37
C ALA A 84 -6.47 -3.42 10.81
N LYS A 85 -6.91 -2.18 10.99
CA LYS A 85 -7.18 -1.62 12.32
C LYS A 85 -8.30 -2.36 13.04
N ARG A 86 -9.35 -2.77 12.30
CA ARG A 86 -10.43 -3.59 12.86
C ARG A 86 -9.91 -4.88 13.47
N LEU A 87 -9.02 -5.58 12.76
CA LEU A 87 -8.44 -6.83 13.27
C LEU A 87 -7.67 -6.61 14.57
N VAL A 88 -6.87 -5.54 14.66
CA VAL A 88 -6.15 -5.18 15.89
C VAL A 88 -7.13 -4.89 17.04
N TRP A 89 -8.18 -4.10 16.78
CA TRP A 89 -9.20 -3.83 17.79
C TRP A 89 -9.92 -5.11 18.26
N MET A 90 -10.36 -5.95 17.33
CA MET A 90 -11.06 -7.20 17.64
C MET A 90 -10.21 -8.16 18.46
N GLU A 91 -8.90 -8.23 18.20
CA GLU A 91 -7.97 -9.04 18.99
C GLU A 91 -7.85 -8.48 20.41
N PHE A 92 -7.67 -7.17 20.57
CA PHE A 92 -7.62 -6.51 21.87
C PHE A 92 -8.93 -6.68 22.67
N ALA A 93 -10.07 -6.42 22.05
CA ALA A 93 -11.38 -6.55 22.70
C ALA A 93 -11.63 -7.98 23.17
N ARG A 94 -11.31 -8.99 22.34
CA ARG A 94 -11.42 -10.40 22.70
C ARG A 94 -10.50 -10.75 23.86
N TRP A 95 -9.27 -10.21 23.86
CA TRP A 95 -8.34 -10.43 24.95
C TRP A 95 -8.88 -9.85 26.26
N MET A 96 -9.45 -8.64 26.25
CA MET A 96 -10.11 -8.02 27.39
C MET A 96 -11.29 -8.87 27.91
N GLU A 97 -12.14 -9.34 27.02
CA GLU A 97 -13.30 -10.20 27.37
C GLU A 97 -12.87 -11.51 28.06
N HIS A 98 -11.66 -12.02 27.81
CA HIS A 98 -11.18 -13.26 28.39
C HIS A 98 -10.41 -13.06 29.71
N HIS A 99 -9.71 -11.96 29.88
CA HIS A 99 -8.79 -11.74 31.01
C HIS A 99 -9.33 -10.73 32.02
N HIS A 100 -10.24 -9.84 31.60
CA HIS A 100 -10.81 -8.77 32.41
C HIS A 100 -12.32 -8.71 32.24
N LEU A 101 -13.02 -9.74 32.73
CA LEU A 101 -14.50 -9.87 32.63
C LEU A 101 -15.25 -8.69 33.28
N GLU A 102 -14.62 -8.00 34.21
CA GLU A 102 -15.16 -6.83 34.91
C GLU A 102 -15.15 -5.56 34.03
N ILE A 103 -14.32 -5.52 32.95
CA ILE A 103 -14.18 -4.40 32.04
C ILE A 103 -15.18 -4.52 30.90
N GLY A 104 -16.32 -3.90 31.01
CA GLY A 104 -17.35 -3.90 29.99
C GLY A 104 -17.35 -2.68 29.06
N ASN A 105 -16.72 -1.57 29.50
CA ASN A 105 -16.76 -0.29 28.81
C ASN A 105 -15.35 0.25 28.54
N LEU A 106 -15.20 1.04 27.49
CA LEU A 106 -13.91 1.61 27.10
C LEU A 106 -13.27 2.47 28.20
N ALA A 107 -14.07 3.22 28.98
CA ALA A 107 -13.58 4.06 30.06
C ALA A 107 -13.10 3.28 31.30
N GLU A 108 -13.42 2.00 31.40
CA GLU A 108 -13.02 1.12 32.50
C GLU A 108 -11.66 0.45 32.22
N VAL A 109 -11.14 0.57 31.00
CA VAL A 109 -9.83 0.00 30.63
C VAL A 109 -8.73 0.75 31.38
N THR A 110 -8.03 0.03 32.23
CA THR A 110 -6.95 0.59 33.07
C THR A 110 -5.59 0.50 32.38
N HIS A 111 -4.64 1.28 32.88
CA HIS A 111 -3.22 1.16 32.47
C HIS A 111 -2.67 -0.24 32.72
N ASP A 112 -3.02 -0.85 33.84
CA ASP A 112 -2.54 -2.20 34.21
C ASP A 112 -3.05 -3.28 33.22
N ALA A 113 -4.34 -3.23 32.86
CA ALA A 113 -4.90 -4.14 31.84
C ALA A 113 -4.23 -3.98 30.48
N ILE A 114 -3.88 -2.74 30.09
CA ILE A 114 -3.09 -2.48 28.88
C ILE A 114 -1.69 -3.06 29.00
N ALA A 115 -1.02 -2.87 30.15
CA ALA A 115 0.33 -3.38 30.37
C ALA A 115 0.37 -4.92 30.30
N GLU A 116 -0.62 -5.62 30.86
CA GLU A 116 -0.76 -7.08 30.78
C GLU A 116 -0.96 -7.54 29.34
N TYR A 117 -1.86 -6.88 28.58
CA TYR A 117 -2.07 -7.17 27.14
C TYR A 117 -0.76 -7.00 26.36
N LEU A 118 -0.06 -5.88 26.59
CA LEU A 118 1.19 -5.57 25.91
C LEU A 118 2.30 -6.57 26.26
N ALA A 119 2.38 -7.03 27.51
CA ALA A 119 3.31 -8.08 27.93
C ALA A 119 3.02 -9.41 27.20
N CYS A 120 1.73 -9.78 27.08
CA CYS A 120 1.31 -10.97 26.36
C CYS A 120 1.74 -10.94 24.89
N ILE A 121 1.44 -9.85 24.17
CA ILE A 121 1.77 -9.79 22.73
C ILE A 121 3.25 -9.56 22.45
N ARG A 122 4.01 -9.02 23.41
CA ARG A 122 5.44 -8.73 23.23
C ARG A 122 6.26 -9.99 22.98
N ALA A 123 5.90 -11.10 23.58
CA ALA A 123 6.58 -12.39 23.41
C ALA A 123 6.29 -13.02 22.02
N GLU A 124 5.18 -12.66 21.39
CA GLU A 124 4.69 -13.35 20.19
C GLU A 124 5.03 -12.65 18.87
N VAL A 125 5.27 -11.32 18.90
CA VAL A 125 5.42 -10.52 17.69
C VAL A 125 6.71 -9.70 17.68
N CYS A 126 7.16 -9.26 16.49
CA CYS A 126 8.29 -8.33 16.36
C CYS A 126 7.92 -6.91 16.83
N ALA A 127 8.94 -6.11 17.18
CA ALA A 127 8.76 -4.73 17.65
C ALA A 127 7.93 -3.87 16.71
N SER A 128 8.12 -3.98 15.39
CA SER A 128 7.34 -3.22 14.42
C SER A 128 5.84 -3.57 14.46
N THR A 129 5.47 -4.85 14.59
CA THR A 129 4.08 -5.28 14.74
C THR A 129 3.50 -4.84 16.09
N TYR A 130 4.27 -4.98 17.16
CA TYR A 130 3.94 -4.50 18.50
C TYR A 130 3.64 -2.98 18.48
N ASN A 131 4.57 -2.19 17.94
CA ASN A 131 4.43 -0.74 17.81
C ASN A 131 3.20 -0.34 16.96
N ALA A 132 2.97 -1.05 15.85
CA ALA A 132 1.81 -0.80 15.01
C ALA A 132 0.49 -1.04 15.75
N ARG A 133 0.40 -2.09 16.59
CA ARG A 133 -0.78 -2.35 17.44
C ARG A 133 -1.00 -1.25 18.46
N ILE A 134 0.06 -0.79 19.15
CA ILE A 134 -0.02 0.33 20.08
C ILE A 134 -0.54 1.58 19.37
N CYS A 135 0.03 1.94 18.22
CA CYS A 135 -0.40 3.13 17.47
C CYS A 135 -1.89 3.07 17.08
N VAL A 136 -2.37 1.88 16.65
CA VAL A 136 -3.78 1.70 16.28
C VAL A 136 -4.69 1.83 17.50
N LEU A 137 -4.35 1.17 18.61
CA LEU A 137 -5.17 1.21 19.82
C LEU A 137 -5.19 2.61 20.43
N ARG A 138 -4.05 3.27 20.56
CA ARG A 138 -3.96 4.67 21.00
C ARG A 138 -4.83 5.60 20.16
N GLU A 139 -4.80 5.46 18.85
CA GLU A 139 -5.63 6.28 17.96
C GLU A 139 -7.12 6.06 18.23
N ILE A 140 -7.56 4.81 18.41
CA ILE A 140 -8.97 4.50 18.72
C ILE A 140 -9.38 5.12 20.05
N PHE A 141 -8.58 4.97 21.10
CA PHE A 141 -8.83 5.56 22.42
C PHE A 141 -8.86 7.08 22.36
N HIS A 142 -7.90 7.69 21.67
CA HIS A 142 -7.84 9.15 21.51
C HIS A 142 -9.06 9.71 20.77
N VAL A 143 -9.44 9.10 19.64
CA VAL A 143 -10.60 9.53 18.83
C VAL A 143 -11.90 9.43 19.63
N LEU A 144 -12.00 8.46 20.52
CA LEU A 144 -13.20 8.22 21.32
C LEU A 144 -13.12 8.79 22.75
N ALA A 145 -12.02 9.45 23.11
CA ALA A 145 -11.78 9.94 24.46
C ALA A 145 -12.94 10.79 25.01
N ALA A 146 -13.42 11.76 24.24
CA ALA A 146 -14.53 12.62 24.61
C ALA A 146 -15.86 11.86 24.75
N LYS A 147 -16.04 10.82 23.94
CA LYS A 147 -17.25 9.99 23.94
C LYS A 147 -17.25 8.98 25.08
N ALA A 148 -16.12 8.37 25.38
CA ALA A 148 -15.93 7.41 26.45
C ALA A 148 -15.88 8.08 27.83
N GLY A 149 -15.46 9.36 27.89
CA GLY A 149 -15.39 10.12 29.15
C GLY A 149 -14.20 9.70 30.00
N PHE A 150 -13.01 9.48 29.38
CA PHE A 150 -11.79 9.20 30.11
C PHE A 150 -11.44 10.36 31.07
N VAL A 151 -11.03 10.01 32.28
CA VAL A 151 -10.48 10.93 33.26
C VAL A 151 -8.98 11.08 33.03
N ASP A 152 -8.31 9.97 32.81
CA ASP A 152 -6.87 9.85 32.56
C ASP A 152 -6.65 9.03 31.28
N ASP A 153 -5.53 9.27 30.58
CA ASP A 153 -5.18 8.47 29.41
C ASP A 153 -4.56 7.12 29.83
N PRO A 154 -5.25 5.99 29.62
CA PRO A 154 -4.74 4.70 30.05
C PRO A 154 -3.46 4.27 29.27
N TRP A 155 -3.10 4.99 28.21
CA TRP A 155 -1.89 4.77 27.42
C TRP A 155 -0.72 5.66 27.85
N GLU A 156 -0.88 6.49 28.88
CA GLU A 156 0.20 7.35 29.36
C GLU A 156 1.40 6.51 29.81
N GLY A 157 2.60 6.94 29.47
CA GLY A 157 3.84 6.21 29.82
C GLY A 157 4.17 4.97 28.96
N VAL A 158 3.24 4.44 28.17
CA VAL A 158 3.53 3.31 27.25
C VAL A 158 4.54 3.73 26.19
N ARG A 159 5.68 3.05 26.08
CA ARG A 159 6.74 3.38 25.12
C ARG A 159 6.73 2.41 23.94
N LEU A 160 7.12 2.91 22.76
CA LEU A 160 7.41 2.09 21.61
C LEU A 160 8.79 1.45 21.77
N HIS A 161 8.95 0.24 21.26
CA HIS A 161 10.24 -0.45 21.25
C HIS A 161 11.06 -0.07 20.00
N ALA A 162 12.39 -0.17 20.12
CA ALA A 162 13.27 -0.07 18.96
C ALA A 162 12.90 -1.16 17.93
N ASP A 163 13.01 -0.83 16.64
CA ASP A 163 12.67 -1.79 15.59
C ASP A 163 13.71 -2.94 15.56
N ASP A 164 13.22 -4.16 15.71
CA ASP A 164 13.98 -5.41 15.64
C ASP A 164 13.58 -6.24 14.41
N CYS A 165 12.84 -5.64 13.48
CA CYS A 165 12.34 -6.34 12.31
C CYS A 165 13.45 -6.57 11.29
N HIS A 166 13.62 -7.84 10.93
CA HIS A 166 14.40 -8.19 9.76
C HIS A 166 13.71 -7.63 8.50
N SER A 167 14.40 -6.78 7.77
CA SER A 167 13.95 -6.39 6.44
C SER A 167 14.00 -7.60 5.51
N ARG A 168 13.14 -7.61 4.49
CA ARG A 168 13.25 -8.63 3.44
C ARG A 168 14.60 -8.47 2.75
N ARG A 169 15.25 -9.59 2.50
CA ARG A 169 16.53 -9.58 1.80
C ARG A 169 16.34 -9.36 0.29
N GLU A 170 17.37 -8.92 -0.35
CA GLU A 170 17.51 -8.97 -1.80
C GLU A 170 17.73 -10.41 -2.29
N LEU A 171 17.48 -10.64 -3.56
CA LEU A 171 17.74 -11.91 -4.23
C LEU A 171 19.09 -11.86 -4.92
N THR A 172 19.84 -12.96 -4.87
CA THR A 172 21.07 -13.12 -5.63
C THR A 172 20.77 -13.28 -7.14
N LEU A 173 21.77 -13.08 -7.99
CA LEU A 173 21.62 -13.25 -9.44
C LEU A 173 21.22 -14.69 -9.81
N ASP A 174 21.77 -15.69 -9.12
CA ASP A 174 21.39 -17.11 -9.31
C ASP A 174 19.93 -17.37 -8.90
N GLU A 175 19.47 -16.74 -7.81
CA GLU A 175 18.08 -16.84 -7.38
C GLU A 175 17.13 -16.20 -8.39
N ILE A 176 17.52 -15.06 -8.96
CA ILE A 176 16.75 -14.39 -10.02
C ILE A 176 16.66 -15.31 -11.24
N GLU A 177 17.75 -15.93 -11.66
CA GLU A 177 17.77 -16.84 -12.81
C GLU A 177 16.84 -18.04 -12.58
N ARG A 178 16.96 -18.70 -11.41
CA ARG A 178 16.07 -19.81 -11.03
C ARG A 178 14.61 -19.39 -10.97
N LEU A 179 14.34 -18.21 -10.40
CA LEU A 179 13.02 -17.64 -10.29
C LEU A 179 12.38 -17.37 -11.68
N MET A 180 13.17 -16.81 -12.62
CA MET A 180 12.72 -16.56 -13.97
C MET A 180 12.44 -17.85 -14.74
N LYS A 181 13.28 -18.88 -14.57
CA LYS A 181 13.04 -20.22 -15.11
C LYS A 181 11.76 -20.85 -14.55
N ALA A 182 11.54 -20.76 -13.24
CA ALA A 182 10.34 -21.27 -12.58
C ALA A 182 9.08 -20.52 -13.04
N ALA A 183 9.14 -19.18 -13.14
CA ALA A 183 8.04 -18.36 -13.63
C ALA A 183 7.69 -18.65 -15.11
N ALA A 184 8.69 -18.87 -15.95
CA ALA A 184 8.48 -19.27 -17.34
C ALA A 184 7.81 -20.65 -17.43
N LYS A 185 8.22 -21.63 -16.60
CA LYS A 185 7.63 -22.97 -16.53
C LYS A 185 6.19 -22.94 -16.00
N ALA A 186 5.88 -22.05 -15.05
CA ALA A 186 4.51 -21.84 -14.55
C ALA A 186 3.57 -21.36 -15.67
N GLY A 187 4.11 -20.71 -16.71
CA GLY A 187 3.36 -20.24 -17.87
C GLY A 187 2.49 -19.01 -17.60
N GLY A 188 1.55 -18.74 -18.54
CA GLY A 188 0.65 -17.58 -18.41
C GLY A 188 1.42 -16.25 -18.36
N GLU A 189 1.04 -15.41 -17.41
CA GLU A 189 1.57 -14.05 -17.27
C GLU A 189 2.68 -13.92 -16.19
N TRP A 190 3.05 -15.04 -15.54
CA TRP A 190 3.99 -15.02 -14.41
C TRP A 190 5.37 -14.53 -14.81
N LYS A 191 5.95 -15.06 -15.91
CA LYS A 191 7.26 -14.60 -16.39
C LYS A 191 7.26 -13.08 -16.58
N ARG A 192 6.25 -12.54 -17.25
CA ARG A 192 6.10 -11.10 -17.49
C ARG A 192 5.96 -10.31 -16.19
N LEU A 193 5.18 -10.81 -15.23
CA LEU A 193 5.05 -10.18 -13.91
C LEU A 193 6.41 -10.01 -13.22
N PHE A 194 7.21 -11.08 -13.19
CA PHE A 194 8.55 -11.04 -12.59
C PHE A 194 9.49 -10.14 -13.38
N THR A 195 9.45 -10.18 -14.73
CA THR A 195 10.25 -9.28 -15.57
C THR A 195 9.94 -7.82 -15.28
N ILE A 196 8.65 -7.45 -15.18
CA ILE A 196 8.26 -6.10 -14.77
C ILE A 196 8.82 -5.78 -13.38
N GLY A 197 8.65 -6.68 -12.39
CA GLY A 197 9.13 -6.46 -11.03
C GLY A 197 10.64 -6.22 -10.93
N ILE A 198 11.44 -7.03 -11.65
CA ILE A 198 12.90 -6.96 -11.65
C ILE A 198 13.42 -5.66 -12.30
N TYR A 199 12.87 -5.27 -13.46
CA TYR A 199 13.39 -4.13 -14.23
C TYR A 199 12.76 -2.79 -13.92
N THR A 200 11.73 -2.75 -13.05
CA THR A 200 11.08 -1.49 -12.66
C THR A 200 11.10 -1.25 -11.16
N GLY A 201 11.30 -2.28 -10.36
CA GLY A 201 11.18 -2.19 -8.91
C GLY A 201 9.77 -1.83 -8.44
N LEU A 202 8.74 -1.94 -9.27
CA LEU A 202 7.35 -1.64 -8.93
C LEU A 202 6.80 -2.60 -7.86
N ARG A 203 5.81 -2.13 -7.10
CA ARG A 203 5.12 -3.00 -6.14
C ARG A 203 4.25 -4.03 -6.85
N LEU A 204 4.03 -5.17 -6.22
CA LEU A 204 3.23 -6.28 -6.78
C LEU A 204 1.90 -5.80 -7.39
N GLY A 205 1.16 -4.96 -6.68
CA GLY A 205 -0.12 -4.45 -7.17
C GLY A 205 -0.01 -3.58 -8.41
N ASP A 206 1.05 -2.78 -8.50
CA ASP A 206 1.32 -1.93 -9.65
C ASP A 206 1.80 -2.76 -10.84
N CYS A 207 2.57 -3.85 -10.60
CA CYS A 207 2.97 -4.81 -11.65
C CYS A 207 1.79 -5.63 -12.18
N CYS A 208 0.91 -6.14 -11.30
CA CYS A 208 -0.28 -6.89 -11.71
C CYS A 208 -1.26 -6.02 -12.51
N CYS A 209 -1.46 -4.77 -12.06
CA CYS A 209 -2.43 -3.83 -12.62
C CYS A 209 -1.81 -2.81 -13.59
N LEU A 210 -0.63 -3.09 -14.15
CA LEU A 210 -0.03 -2.23 -15.17
C LEU A 210 -0.95 -2.18 -16.40
N ALA A 211 -1.37 -0.98 -16.78
CA ALA A 211 -2.24 -0.77 -17.91
C ALA A 211 -1.43 -0.41 -19.17
N TRP A 212 -1.90 -0.81 -20.34
CA TRP A 212 -1.24 -0.50 -21.60
C TRP A 212 -1.14 0.99 -21.89
N ASN A 213 -2.11 1.80 -21.44
CA ASN A 213 -2.05 3.27 -21.57
C ASN A 213 -0.92 3.92 -20.73
N SER A 214 -0.34 3.18 -19.80
CA SER A 214 0.83 3.60 -19.02
C SER A 214 2.16 3.21 -19.66
N VAL A 215 2.14 2.42 -20.75
CA VAL A 215 3.31 1.89 -21.44
C VAL A 215 3.45 2.56 -22.81
N ASN A 216 4.55 3.24 -23.02
CA ASN A 216 4.90 3.79 -24.34
C ASN A 216 6.16 3.07 -24.83
N LEU A 217 5.97 2.09 -25.74
CA LEU A 217 7.04 1.30 -26.30
C LEU A 217 7.93 2.10 -27.26
N GLU A 218 7.35 3.04 -28.04
CA GLU A 218 8.13 3.87 -28.97
C GLU A 218 9.11 4.79 -28.23
N ARG A 219 8.67 5.37 -27.11
CA ARG A 219 9.52 6.21 -26.25
C ARG A 219 10.35 5.39 -25.24
N GLY A 220 10.10 4.10 -25.12
CA GLY A 220 10.77 3.23 -24.17
C GLY A 220 10.53 3.62 -22.70
N VAL A 221 9.30 4.06 -22.34
CA VAL A 221 8.98 4.50 -20.97
C VAL A 221 7.65 3.95 -20.47
N ILE A 222 7.60 3.70 -19.15
CA ILE A 222 6.37 3.44 -18.40
C ILE A 222 6.09 4.66 -17.53
N GLN A 223 4.87 5.20 -17.62
CA GLN A 223 4.41 6.31 -16.79
C GLN A 223 3.17 5.90 -16.00
N LEU A 224 3.26 5.93 -14.68
CA LEU A 224 2.14 5.56 -13.82
C LEU A 224 2.18 6.32 -12.49
N ILE A 225 1.01 6.43 -11.86
CA ILE A 225 0.91 6.91 -10.47
C ILE A 225 0.79 5.69 -9.57
N PRO A 226 1.82 5.37 -8.73
CA PRO A 226 1.78 4.18 -7.89
C PRO A 226 0.57 4.18 -6.94
N THR A 227 -0.15 3.07 -6.87
CA THR A 227 -1.43 2.97 -6.15
C THR A 227 -1.32 3.36 -4.68
N LYS A 228 -0.24 2.95 -4.01
CA LYS A 228 -0.05 3.21 -2.57
C LYS A 228 0.21 4.68 -2.26
N THR A 229 0.86 5.42 -3.16
CA THR A 229 1.24 6.83 -2.94
C THR A 229 0.28 7.82 -3.58
N ARG A 230 -0.71 7.37 -4.35
CA ARG A 230 -1.67 8.20 -5.07
C ARG A 230 -2.33 9.27 -4.18
N LYS A 231 -2.69 8.92 -2.94
CA LYS A 231 -3.33 9.85 -2.00
C LYS A 231 -2.35 10.86 -1.35
N HIS A 232 -1.06 10.50 -1.23
CA HIS A 232 -0.08 11.29 -0.46
C HIS A 232 0.84 12.16 -1.31
N ALA A 233 1.04 11.83 -2.59
CA ALA A 233 2.02 12.48 -3.45
C ALA A 233 1.40 13.47 -4.46
N HIS A 234 0.21 14.01 -4.18
CA HIS A 234 -0.56 14.81 -5.15
C HIS A 234 -0.64 14.17 -6.55
N GLY A 235 -0.58 12.84 -6.59
CA GLY A 235 -0.69 12.09 -7.84
C GLY A 235 0.48 12.28 -8.81
N GLN A 236 1.68 12.61 -8.33
CA GLN A 236 2.84 12.75 -9.22
C GLN A 236 3.15 11.44 -9.93
N PRO A 237 3.19 11.44 -11.27
CA PRO A 237 3.52 10.25 -12.04
C PRO A 237 5.01 9.90 -11.89
N VAL A 238 5.29 8.61 -11.83
CA VAL A 238 6.63 8.08 -11.91
C VAL A 238 6.91 7.70 -13.36
N THR A 239 8.04 8.12 -13.91
CA THR A 239 8.50 7.75 -15.25
C THR A 239 9.67 6.77 -15.14
N ILE A 240 9.49 5.57 -15.68
CA ILE A 240 10.45 4.48 -15.60
C ILE A 240 10.90 4.14 -17.03
N PRO A 241 12.20 4.27 -17.36
CA PRO A 241 12.75 3.77 -18.62
C PRO A 241 12.60 2.26 -18.72
N ILE A 242 12.24 1.78 -19.91
CA ILE A 242 12.05 0.33 -20.16
C ILE A 242 13.39 -0.30 -20.52
N HIS A 243 13.82 -1.28 -19.72
CA HIS A 243 15.01 -2.08 -20.03
C HIS A 243 14.76 -2.94 -21.30
N PRO A 244 15.78 -3.17 -22.16
CA PRO A 244 15.60 -3.93 -23.43
C PRO A 244 14.92 -5.30 -23.28
N GLN A 245 15.25 -6.07 -22.24
CA GLN A 245 14.60 -7.35 -21.98
C GLN A 245 13.12 -7.21 -21.58
N LEU A 246 12.77 -6.15 -20.85
CA LEU A 246 11.37 -5.85 -20.54
C LEU A 246 10.63 -5.39 -21.80
N HIS A 247 11.27 -4.59 -22.66
CA HIS A 247 10.71 -4.13 -23.92
C HIS A 247 10.29 -5.30 -24.80
N ALA A 248 11.21 -6.25 -25.03
CA ALA A 248 10.92 -7.46 -25.81
C ALA A 248 9.77 -8.29 -25.24
N GLU A 249 9.68 -8.45 -23.91
CA GLU A 249 8.58 -9.17 -23.27
C GLU A 249 7.23 -8.43 -23.40
N LEU A 250 7.24 -7.09 -23.37
CA LEU A 250 6.05 -6.25 -23.55
C LEU A 250 5.58 -6.28 -25.02
N GLU A 251 6.48 -6.18 -25.98
CA GLU A 251 6.17 -6.30 -27.42
C GLU A 251 5.53 -7.66 -27.72
N ALA A 252 6.14 -8.74 -27.25
CA ALA A 252 5.59 -10.09 -27.42
C ALA A 252 4.21 -10.25 -26.74
N ALA A 253 3.97 -9.54 -25.64
CA ALA A 253 2.68 -9.54 -24.98
C ALA A 253 1.62 -8.77 -25.78
N LEU A 254 2.00 -7.63 -26.35
CA LEU A 254 1.11 -6.80 -27.16
C LEU A 254 0.70 -7.54 -28.46
N ALA A 255 1.65 -8.20 -29.12
CA ALA A 255 1.38 -9.01 -30.29
C ALA A 255 0.36 -10.13 -29.98
N ARG A 256 0.58 -10.88 -28.89
CA ARG A 256 -0.37 -11.93 -28.44
C ARG A 256 -1.75 -11.37 -28.10
N ASP A 257 -1.84 -10.14 -27.56
CA ASP A 257 -3.12 -9.51 -27.26
C ASP A 257 -3.85 -9.09 -28.56
N HIS A 258 -3.13 -8.60 -29.56
CA HIS A 258 -3.67 -8.30 -30.88
C HIS A 258 -4.18 -9.56 -31.58
N GLU A 259 -3.44 -10.68 -31.56
CA GLU A 259 -3.87 -11.96 -32.12
C GLU A 259 -5.15 -12.46 -31.45
N ARG A 260 -5.24 -12.41 -30.12
CA ARG A 260 -6.46 -12.80 -29.40
C ARG A 260 -7.66 -11.94 -29.78
N ARG A 261 -7.46 -10.63 -29.98
CA ARG A 261 -8.52 -9.70 -30.44
C ARG A 261 -8.97 -10.05 -31.84
N ALA A 262 -8.05 -10.32 -32.75
CA ALA A 262 -8.36 -10.71 -34.11
C ALA A 262 -9.15 -12.03 -34.15
N CYS A 263 -8.72 -13.06 -33.40
CA CYS A 263 -9.45 -14.33 -33.29
C CYS A 263 -10.85 -14.16 -32.67
N ALA A 264 -10.99 -13.33 -31.63
CA ALA A 264 -12.28 -13.07 -30.99
C ALA A 264 -13.23 -12.31 -31.92
N ALA A 265 -12.73 -11.37 -32.72
CA ALA A 265 -13.52 -10.66 -33.73
C ALA A 265 -13.96 -11.57 -34.86
N ALA A 266 -13.08 -12.48 -35.33
CA ALA A 266 -13.42 -13.47 -36.33
C ALA A 266 -14.49 -14.47 -35.85
N ALA A 267 -14.41 -14.91 -34.58
CA ALA A 267 -15.39 -15.82 -33.98
C ALA A 267 -16.75 -15.15 -33.70
N SER A 268 -16.81 -13.83 -33.70
CA SER A 268 -18.05 -13.05 -33.46
C SER A 268 -18.78 -12.67 -34.76
N GLN A 269 -18.24 -12.99 -35.95
CA GLN A 269 -18.94 -12.83 -37.20
C GLN A 269 -19.99 -13.93 -37.36
N PRO A 270 -21.28 -13.63 -37.51
CA PRO A 270 -22.28 -14.65 -37.81
C PRO A 270 -21.97 -15.28 -39.13
N ASP A 271 -21.98 -16.59 -39.15
CA ASP A 271 -21.85 -17.40 -40.38
C ASP A 271 -23.02 -17.11 -41.30
N LEU A 272 -22.80 -16.25 -42.30
CA LEU A 272 -23.82 -15.87 -43.31
C LEU A 272 -23.95 -16.94 -44.43
N THR A 273 -23.42 -18.16 -44.25
CA THR A 273 -23.43 -19.20 -45.29
C THR A 273 -24.43 -20.33 -45.05
N HIS A 274 -25.47 -20.16 -44.23
CA HIS A 274 -26.59 -21.09 -44.30
C HIS A 274 -27.88 -20.33 -44.68
N ARG A 275 -28.13 -20.27 -46.00
CA ARG A 275 -29.48 -20.16 -46.52
C ARG A 275 -30.15 -21.52 -46.42
N ASP A 276 -31.30 -21.48 -45.80
CA ASP A 276 -32.50 -22.27 -46.03
C ASP A 276 -32.35 -23.67 -46.68
N ASP A 277 -32.76 -24.69 -45.96
CA ASP A 277 -33.85 -25.52 -46.43
C ASP A 277 -34.47 -26.29 -45.24
N GLY A 278 -35.78 -26.24 -45.22
CA GLY A 278 -36.72 -26.43 -44.16
C GLY A 278 -36.87 -27.86 -43.56
N LEU A 279 -37.80 -27.85 -42.63
CA LEU A 279 -38.65 -28.93 -42.10
C LEU A 279 -38.22 -29.60 -40.76
N GLY A 280 -38.94 -29.20 -39.76
CA GLY A 280 -39.83 -30.07 -38.95
C GLY A 280 -39.22 -30.95 -37.88
N GLY A 281 -39.69 -30.85 -36.65
CA GLY A 281 -39.76 -32.00 -35.75
C GLY A 281 -39.37 -31.76 -34.27
N ASP A 282 -40.38 -31.44 -33.49
CA ASP A 282 -40.68 -31.86 -32.11
C ASP A 282 -39.63 -32.13 -31.01
N ALA A 283 -39.88 -31.42 -29.98
CA ALA A 283 -39.85 -31.74 -28.53
C ALA A 283 -39.24 -33.04 -28.00
N SER A 284 -38.36 -32.94 -27.04
CA SER A 284 -38.65 -33.51 -25.71
C SER A 284 -37.62 -33.11 -24.64
N ALA A 285 -38.15 -32.68 -23.53
CA ALA A 285 -37.42 -32.41 -22.28
C ALA A 285 -36.98 -33.73 -21.64
N VAL A 286 -35.78 -33.76 -21.07
CA VAL A 286 -35.46 -34.69 -19.97
C VAL A 286 -34.61 -33.97 -18.92
N ILE A 287 -35.21 -33.85 -17.76
CA ILE A 287 -34.63 -33.49 -16.48
C ILE A 287 -33.97 -34.74 -15.91
N ALA A 288 -32.78 -34.61 -15.30
CA ALA A 288 -32.36 -35.46 -14.19
C ALA A 288 -30.98 -35.07 -13.63
N PRO A 289 -30.60 -35.62 -12.44
CA PRO A 289 -30.66 -34.89 -11.17
C PRO A 289 -29.27 -34.71 -10.52
N HIS A 290 -29.28 -33.91 -9.45
CA HIS A 290 -28.17 -33.72 -8.50
C HIS A 290 -27.62 -35.05 -7.95
N GLN A 291 -26.30 -35.17 -7.87
CA GLN A 291 -25.62 -36.02 -6.89
C GLN A 291 -24.47 -35.25 -6.22
N GLU A 292 -24.62 -35.11 -4.92
CA GLU A 292 -23.57 -34.75 -3.98
C GLU A 292 -22.56 -35.89 -3.89
N ALA A 293 -21.27 -35.56 -3.90
CA ALA A 293 -20.22 -36.47 -3.46
C ALA A 293 -19.15 -35.68 -2.70
N SER A 294 -19.20 -35.86 -1.39
CA SER A 294 -18.11 -35.64 -0.44
C SER A 294 -16.93 -36.54 -0.78
N GLY A 295 -15.72 -35.98 -0.81
CA GLY A 295 -14.49 -36.76 -0.91
C GLY A 295 -13.27 -35.87 -1.16
N LEU A 296 -12.51 -35.59 -0.09
CA LEU A 296 -11.16 -35.06 -0.20
C LEU A 296 -10.22 -36.14 -0.72
N PRO A 297 -9.42 -35.91 -1.74
CA PRO A 297 -8.21 -36.73 -1.98
C PRO A 297 -6.95 -35.99 -1.55
N HIS A 298 -6.15 -36.76 -0.81
CA HIS A 298 -4.76 -36.49 -0.48
C HIS A 298 -3.85 -36.55 -1.72
N SER A 299 -2.87 -35.63 -1.70
CA SER A 299 -1.49 -35.70 -2.22
C SER A 299 -1.19 -35.94 -3.71
N SER A 300 -0.17 -35.21 -4.11
CA SER A 300 0.76 -35.44 -5.22
C SER A 300 0.23 -35.23 -6.65
N ASP A 301 -0.03 -33.96 -7.00
CA ASP A 301 0.35 -33.49 -8.34
C ASP A 301 0.35 -31.95 -8.43
N THR A 302 1.47 -31.34 -8.07
CA THR A 302 1.69 -29.89 -8.16
C THR A 302 1.56 -29.39 -9.61
N ASN A 303 1.83 -30.27 -10.58
CA ASN A 303 1.71 -29.96 -12.01
C ASN A 303 0.27 -30.07 -12.54
N ALA A 304 -0.56 -30.94 -11.98
CA ALA A 304 -1.96 -31.06 -12.36
C ALA A 304 -2.76 -29.85 -11.89
N ARG A 305 -2.52 -29.36 -10.67
CA ARG A 305 -3.18 -28.15 -10.14
C ARG A 305 -2.80 -26.86 -10.87
N LEU A 306 -1.57 -26.77 -11.38
CA LEU A 306 -1.18 -25.67 -12.28
C LEU A 306 -1.85 -25.77 -13.67
N ARG A 307 -2.27 -26.97 -14.09
CA ARG A 307 -3.00 -27.19 -15.35
C ARG A 307 -4.50 -26.94 -15.22
N GLU A 308 -5.10 -27.18 -14.07
CA GLU A 308 -6.52 -26.86 -13.82
C GLU A 308 -6.77 -25.34 -13.81
N THR A 309 -5.84 -24.53 -13.29
CA THR A 309 -5.91 -23.08 -13.44
C THR A 309 -5.85 -22.61 -14.90
N ARG A 310 -5.45 -23.49 -15.85
CA ARG A 310 -5.46 -23.22 -17.30
C ARG A 310 -6.84 -23.36 -17.95
N LYS A 311 -7.75 -24.18 -17.40
CA LYS A 311 -9.08 -24.44 -18.02
C LYS A 311 -10.10 -23.35 -17.75
N ASP A 312 -9.98 -22.64 -16.60
CA ASP A 312 -10.90 -21.54 -16.25
C ASP A 312 -10.62 -20.22 -16.99
N THR A 313 -9.50 -20.12 -17.73
CA THR A 313 -9.09 -18.88 -18.41
C THR A 313 -9.75 -18.68 -19.78
N ASN A 314 -10.61 -19.62 -20.25
CA ASN A 314 -11.25 -19.56 -21.57
C ASN A 314 -12.62 -18.82 -21.57
N LYS A 315 -13.02 -18.18 -20.48
CA LYS A 315 -14.15 -17.27 -20.52
C LYS A 315 -13.73 -15.95 -21.19
N ALA A 316 -14.38 -15.64 -22.31
CA ALA A 316 -14.12 -14.50 -23.19
C ALA A 316 -13.75 -13.23 -22.43
N PHE A 317 -12.45 -12.92 -22.36
CA PHE A 317 -11.97 -11.64 -21.89
C PHE A 317 -12.16 -10.59 -22.99
N SER A 318 -13.08 -9.67 -22.78
CA SER A 318 -13.12 -8.37 -23.42
C SER A 318 -11.71 -7.78 -23.42
N ALA A 319 -11.30 -7.14 -24.52
CA ALA A 319 -9.99 -6.53 -24.73
C ALA A 319 -9.43 -5.87 -23.44
N SER A 320 -8.42 -6.48 -22.85
CA SER A 320 -7.94 -6.05 -21.55
C SER A 320 -7.18 -4.74 -21.65
N ALA A 321 -7.53 -3.79 -20.78
CA ALA A 321 -6.74 -2.58 -20.57
C ALA A 321 -5.39 -2.86 -19.89
N PHE A 322 -5.17 -4.07 -19.36
CA PHE A 322 -4.01 -4.44 -18.56
C PHE A 322 -3.00 -5.28 -19.33
N VAL A 323 -1.71 -5.06 -19.03
CA VAL A 323 -0.59 -5.87 -19.53
C VAL A 323 -0.70 -7.31 -19.04
N ASN A 324 -1.18 -7.51 -17.82
CA ASN A 324 -1.40 -8.83 -17.18
C ASN A 324 -2.87 -8.99 -16.80
N PRO A 325 -3.80 -9.27 -17.74
CA PRO A 325 -5.24 -9.25 -17.47
C PRO A 325 -5.69 -10.27 -16.42
N THR A 326 -5.18 -11.49 -16.47
CA THR A 326 -5.53 -12.55 -15.50
C THR A 326 -5.01 -12.20 -14.11
N LEU A 327 -3.77 -11.76 -14.00
CA LEU A 327 -3.18 -11.39 -12.73
C LEU A 327 -3.80 -10.10 -12.17
N ALA A 328 -4.22 -9.17 -13.02
CA ALA A 328 -4.96 -7.97 -12.61
C ALA A 328 -6.32 -8.33 -11.99
N ASP A 329 -7.06 -9.25 -12.62
CA ASP A 329 -8.31 -9.75 -12.08
C ASP A 329 -8.10 -10.44 -10.73
N TRP A 330 -7.16 -11.38 -10.65
CA TRP A 330 -6.85 -12.07 -9.39
C TRP A 330 -6.39 -11.09 -8.29
N TYR A 331 -5.59 -10.09 -8.63
CA TYR A 331 -5.16 -9.11 -7.65
C TYR A 331 -6.32 -8.28 -7.07
N LYS A 332 -7.32 -7.97 -7.89
CA LYS A 332 -8.51 -7.22 -7.48
C LYS A 332 -9.51 -8.08 -6.70
N ASN A 333 -9.79 -9.28 -7.21
CA ASN A 333 -10.92 -10.09 -6.77
C ASN A 333 -10.52 -11.32 -5.95
N SER A 334 -9.28 -11.82 -6.08
CA SER A 334 -8.84 -13.09 -5.49
C SER A 334 -7.36 -13.08 -5.12
N LYS A 335 -6.94 -12.14 -4.27
CA LYS A 335 -5.52 -11.94 -3.89
C LYS A 335 -4.83 -13.21 -3.40
N TRP A 336 -5.56 -14.14 -2.81
CA TRP A 336 -5.02 -15.42 -2.37
C TRP A 336 -4.41 -16.24 -3.54
N ARG A 337 -5.01 -16.17 -4.76
CA ARG A 337 -4.48 -16.84 -5.96
C ARG A 337 -3.11 -16.30 -6.32
N ILE A 338 -2.93 -14.99 -6.24
CA ILE A 338 -1.62 -14.36 -6.46
C ILE A 338 -0.61 -14.83 -5.42
N SER A 339 -0.98 -14.77 -4.13
CA SER A 339 -0.08 -15.18 -3.03
C SER A 339 0.32 -16.64 -3.18
N HIS A 340 -0.63 -17.52 -3.47
CA HIS A 340 -0.38 -18.94 -3.66
C HIS A 340 0.48 -19.21 -4.91
N GLY A 341 0.19 -18.57 -6.04
CA GLY A 341 1.00 -18.71 -7.26
C GLY A 341 2.44 -18.24 -7.05
N LEU A 342 2.65 -17.13 -6.37
CA LEU A 342 3.98 -16.65 -5.99
C LEU A 342 4.71 -17.67 -5.10
N GLU A 343 4.04 -18.21 -4.07
CA GLU A 343 4.61 -19.21 -3.18
C GLU A 343 5.07 -20.46 -3.95
N LEU A 344 4.25 -20.97 -4.86
CA LEU A 344 4.61 -22.12 -5.70
C LEU A 344 5.83 -21.83 -6.60
N ILE A 345 5.91 -20.63 -7.18
CA ILE A 345 7.03 -20.23 -8.05
C ILE A 345 8.32 -20.09 -7.25
N PHE A 346 8.28 -19.42 -6.07
CA PHE A 346 9.44 -19.31 -5.19
C PHE A 346 9.92 -20.69 -4.72
N LYS A 347 9.00 -21.57 -4.33
CA LYS A 347 9.31 -22.95 -3.97
C LYS A 347 9.95 -23.73 -5.13
N ALA A 348 9.41 -23.61 -6.36
CA ALA A 348 9.98 -24.23 -7.55
C ALA A 348 11.37 -23.67 -7.92
N ALA A 349 11.67 -22.43 -7.51
CA ALA A 349 12.98 -21.81 -7.66
C ALA A 349 13.95 -22.18 -6.52
N HIS A 350 13.54 -23.00 -5.55
CA HIS A 350 14.31 -23.34 -4.34
C HIS A 350 14.73 -22.09 -3.55
N ILE A 351 13.81 -21.15 -3.37
CA ILE A 351 14.02 -19.93 -2.57
C ILE A 351 13.14 -20.00 -1.34
N GLU A 352 13.77 -19.94 -0.16
CA GLU A 352 13.08 -19.86 1.12
C GLU A 352 12.40 -18.50 1.26
N THR A 353 11.07 -18.54 1.45
CA THR A 353 10.26 -17.29 1.52
C THR A 353 10.12 -16.77 2.93
N SER A 354 10.36 -17.60 3.94
CA SER A 354 10.19 -17.24 5.35
C SER A 354 11.00 -18.11 6.28
N VAL A 355 11.47 -17.52 7.37
CA VAL A 355 12.21 -18.23 8.45
C VAL A 355 11.36 -18.29 9.72
N LYS A 356 11.53 -19.38 10.47
CA LYS A 356 10.98 -19.48 11.82
C LYS A 356 11.97 -18.86 12.79
N ILE A 357 11.55 -17.81 13.48
CA ILE A 357 12.31 -17.19 14.57
C ILE A 357 11.74 -17.76 15.88
N GLU A 358 12.61 -18.21 16.75
CA GLU A 358 12.22 -18.74 18.05
C GLU A 358 11.45 -17.68 18.87
N GLY A 359 10.44 -18.11 19.60
CA GLY A 359 9.54 -17.22 20.34
C GLY A 359 8.48 -16.52 19.51
N ARG A 360 8.58 -16.43 18.17
CA ARG A 360 7.55 -15.79 17.35
C ARG A 360 6.43 -16.75 16.96
N ARG A 361 5.20 -16.30 17.08
CA ARG A 361 4.01 -17.04 16.70
C ARG A 361 3.99 -17.41 15.22
N THR A 362 4.40 -16.49 14.34
CA THR A 362 4.37 -16.66 12.88
C THR A 362 5.76 -16.67 12.28
N ARG A 363 5.94 -17.36 11.13
CA ARG A 363 7.18 -17.28 10.35
C ARG A 363 7.39 -15.84 9.85
N THR A 364 8.62 -15.39 9.86
CA THR A 364 9.02 -14.07 9.39
C THR A 364 9.33 -14.12 7.89
N PRO A 365 8.69 -13.28 7.04
CA PRO A 365 8.99 -13.24 5.62
C PRO A 365 10.42 -12.78 5.37
N GLU A 366 11.18 -13.53 4.57
CA GLU A 366 12.57 -13.24 4.20
C GLU A 366 12.70 -12.86 2.72
N ALA A 367 12.18 -13.71 1.82
CA ALA A 367 12.17 -13.44 0.39
C ALA A 367 10.74 -13.47 -0.15
N THR A 368 10.31 -12.41 -0.81
CA THR A 368 8.96 -12.26 -1.36
C THR A 368 9.03 -11.52 -2.70
N PHE A 369 7.91 -11.32 -3.39
CA PHE A 369 7.87 -10.45 -4.57
C PHE A 369 8.45 -9.05 -4.29
N HIS A 370 8.32 -8.54 -3.06
CA HIS A 370 8.90 -7.25 -2.68
C HIS A 370 10.44 -7.26 -2.65
N SER A 371 11.06 -8.42 -2.51
CA SER A 371 12.52 -8.61 -2.62
C SER A 371 13.05 -8.22 -3.99
N LEU A 372 12.26 -8.35 -5.07
CA LEU A 372 12.64 -7.87 -6.40
C LEU A 372 12.88 -6.35 -6.41
N ARG A 373 12.07 -5.61 -5.66
CA ARG A 373 12.25 -4.17 -5.52
C ARG A 373 13.51 -3.84 -4.72
N HIS A 374 13.80 -4.60 -3.66
CA HIS A 374 15.06 -4.47 -2.91
C HIS A 374 16.23 -4.75 -3.83
N THR A 375 16.19 -5.85 -4.58
CA THR A 375 17.20 -6.22 -5.57
C THR A 375 17.39 -5.16 -6.65
N PHE A 376 16.31 -4.60 -7.21
CA PHE A 376 16.40 -3.49 -8.17
C PHE A 376 17.15 -2.30 -7.61
N VAL A 377 16.84 -1.91 -6.36
CA VAL A 377 17.51 -0.76 -5.70
C VAL A 377 18.98 -1.06 -5.46
N SER A 378 19.33 -2.26 -4.97
CA SER A 378 20.71 -2.67 -4.73
C SER A 378 21.52 -2.77 -6.03
N LEU A 379 20.95 -3.36 -7.09
CA LEU A 379 21.61 -3.43 -8.40
C LEU A 379 21.86 -2.04 -8.99
N ALA A 380 20.88 -1.12 -8.87
CA ALA A 380 21.04 0.26 -9.31
C ALA A 380 22.09 1.00 -8.48
N ALA A 381 22.13 0.79 -7.17
CA ALA A 381 23.14 1.36 -6.28
C ALA A 381 24.54 0.85 -6.63
N ASN A 382 24.70 -0.46 -6.84
CA ASN A 382 25.96 -1.09 -7.23
C ASN A 382 26.43 -0.65 -8.63
N ALA A 383 25.50 -0.30 -9.52
CA ALA A 383 25.78 0.29 -10.82
C ALA A 383 26.11 1.80 -10.76
N GLY A 384 26.18 2.40 -9.55
CA GLY A 384 26.51 3.81 -9.36
C GLY A 384 25.39 4.79 -9.73
N VAL A 385 24.14 4.32 -9.89
CA VAL A 385 23.00 5.21 -10.17
C VAL A 385 22.74 6.11 -8.97
N PRO A 386 22.67 7.45 -9.14
CA PRO A 386 22.46 8.35 -8.01
C PRO A 386 21.16 8.06 -7.23
N LEU A 387 21.23 8.12 -5.90
CA LEU A 387 20.11 7.85 -5.00
C LEU A 387 18.81 8.59 -5.38
N PRO A 388 18.81 9.89 -5.71
CA PRO A 388 17.59 10.60 -6.11
C PRO A 388 16.93 10.00 -7.37
N VAL A 389 17.75 9.51 -8.31
CA VAL A 389 17.26 8.88 -9.56
C VAL A 389 16.55 7.57 -9.22
N VAL A 390 17.18 6.71 -8.42
CA VAL A 390 16.55 5.45 -7.98
C VAL A 390 15.25 5.73 -7.19
N GLN A 391 15.27 6.74 -6.31
CA GLN A 391 14.07 7.15 -5.57
C GLN A 391 12.93 7.59 -6.49
N SER A 392 13.23 8.37 -7.54
CA SER A 392 12.22 8.82 -8.51
C SER A 392 11.60 7.65 -9.28
N ILE A 393 12.41 6.65 -9.64
CA ILE A 393 11.95 5.43 -10.35
C ILE A 393 11.06 4.57 -9.45
N VAL A 394 11.51 4.28 -8.22
CA VAL A 394 10.75 3.40 -7.32
C VAL A 394 9.62 4.12 -6.59
N GLY A 395 9.59 5.45 -6.58
CA GLY A 395 8.56 6.23 -5.88
C GLY A 395 8.65 6.08 -4.36
N HIS A 396 9.85 6.19 -3.77
CA HIS A 396 10.01 6.26 -2.33
C HIS A 396 9.76 7.69 -1.85
N SER A 397 8.86 7.85 -0.87
CA SER A 397 8.57 9.16 -0.26
C SER A 397 9.63 9.61 0.75
N SER A 398 10.51 8.72 1.19
CA SER A 398 11.57 9.00 2.17
C SER A 398 12.92 8.50 1.66
N THR A 399 13.95 9.35 1.79
CA THR A 399 15.35 9.03 1.49
C THR A 399 15.89 7.91 2.39
N ALA A 400 15.42 7.82 3.63
CA ALA A 400 15.84 6.81 4.58
C ALA A 400 15.58 5.38 4.07
N MET A 401 14.46 5.17 3.34
CA MET A 401 14.11 3.86 2.78
C MET A 401 15.06 3.41 1.67
N THR A 402 15.65 4.34 0.92
CA THR A 402 16.56 4.00 -0.18
C THR A 402 18.02 4.02 0.28
N ARG A 403 18.37 4.88 1.26
CA ARG A 403 19.72 4.99 1.81
C ARG A 403 20.24 3.67 2.38
N HIS A 404 19.37 2.84 2.94
CA HIS A 404 19.71 1.54 3.50
C HIS A 404 20.40 0.58 2.48
N TYR A 405 20.15 0.78 1.19
CA TYR A 405 20.74 -0.02 0.11
C TYR A 405 22.03 0.59 -0.49
N TYR A 406 22.30 1.84 -0.17
CA TYR A 406 23.55 2.50 -0.54
C TYR A 406 24.57 2.25 0.58
N HIS A 407 25.01 1.01 0.71
CA HIS A 407 26.22 0.71 1.46
C HIS A 407 27.37 1.41 0.76
N GLU A 408 28.29 1.95 1.54
CA GLU A 408 29.51 2.56 1.01
C GLU A 408 30.29 1.50 0.22
N ASN A 409 30.00 1.37 -1.06
CA ASN A 409 30.80 0.57 -1.96
C ASN A 409 32.07 1.39 -2.24
N GLU A 410 33.19 0.97 -1.64
CA GLU A 410 34.47 1.64 -1.72
C GLU A 410 34.92 1.85 -3.17
N GLU A 411 34.56 0.93 -4.08
CA GLU A 411 34.83 1.03 -5.50
C GLU A 411 34.05 2.15 -6.19
N VAL A 412 32.76 2.30 -5.85
CA VAL A 412 31.91 3.40 -6.35
C VAL A 412 32.41 4.74 -5.80
N LEU A 413 32.87 4.79 -4.54
CA LEU A 413 33.47 5.99 -3.96
C LEU A 413 34.82 6.36 -4.68
N ARG A 414 35.66 5.37 -4.96
CA ARG A 414 36.91 5.59 -5.73
C ARG A 414 36.61 6.11 -7.13
N GLN A 415 35.65 5.51 -7.83
CA GLN A 415 35.23 5.95 -9.15
C GLN A 415 34.63 7.35 -9.13
N ALA A 416 33.81 7.68 -8.13
CA ALA A 416 33.27 9.01 -7.98
C ALA A 416 34.36 10.06 -7.73
N VAL A 417 35.35 9.76 -6.88
CA VAL A 417 36.49 10.64 -6.62
C VAL A 417 37.41 10.76 -7.86
N ALA A 418 37.61 9.64 -8.57
CA ALA A 418 38.43 9.65 -9.81
C ALA A 418 37.73 10.42 -10.95
N ALA A 419 36.40 10.54 -10.93
CA ALA A 419 35.67 11.33 -11.92
C ALA A 419 35.73 12.86 -11.67
N ILE A 420 36.28 13.31 -10.54
CA ILE A 420 36.51 14.74 -10.28
C ILE A 420 37.70 15.20 -11.12
N PRO A 421 37.51 16.20 -12.00
CA PRO A 421 38.63 16.72 -12.81
C PRO A 421 39.77 17.18 -11.91
N SER A 422 41.02 16.87 -12.31
CA SER A 422 42.18 17.36 -11.58
C SER A 422 42.23 18.89 -11.63
N LEU A 423 42.80 19.52 -10.60
CA LEU A 423 43.02 20.98 -10.60
C LEU A 423 43.90 21.45 -11.75
N ASP A 424 44.72 20.55 -12.31
CA ASP A 424 45.58 20.82 -13.45
C ASP A 424 44.78 20.81 -14.76
N ASP A 425 43.78 19.93 -14.89
CA ASP A 425 42.84 19.94 -16.03
C ASP A 425 41.97 21.21 -16.07
N LEU A 426 41.67 21.79 -14.89
CA LEU A 426 40.93 23.05 -14.77
C LEU A 426 41.82 24.27 -15.14
N LYS A 427 43.14 24.16 -15.02
CA LYS A 427 44.10 25.22 -15.40
C LYS A 427 44.49 25.17 -16.87
N GLY A 428 44.32 24.02 -17.53
CA GLY A 428 44.81 23.72 -18.89
C GLY A 428 43.89 24.05 -20.05
N SER A 429 42.66 24.52 -19.85
CA SER A 429 41.75 24.75 -20.96
C SER A 429 41.90 26.09 -21.67
N LYS A 430 43.16 26.37 -22.12
CA LYS A 430 43.49 27.43 -23.10
C LYS A 430 44.06 26.90 -24.40
N SER A 431 43.80 25.67 -24.81
CA SER A 431 44.07 25.27 -26.22
C SER A 431 43.32 23.99 -26.55
N GLY A 432 42.61 24.05 -27.69
CA GLY A 432 41.66 23.05 -28.14
C GLY A 432 42.24 21.68 -28.42
N SER A 433 41.65 20.69 -27.83
CA SER A 433 41.46 19.35 -28.39
C SER A 433 40.33 18.68 -27.62
N LYS A 434 39.30 18.23 -28.34
CA LYS A 434 38.14 17.52 -27.76
C LYS A 434 38.59 16.14 -27.27
N PRO A 435 38.32 15.75 -25.99
CA PRO A 435 38.35 14.36 -25.62
C PRO A 435 37.03 13.70 -26.09
N SER A 436 37.17 12.55 -26.74
CA SER A 436 36.06 11.65 -27.07
C SER A 436 35.51 11.07 -25.77
N ASN A 437 34.36 11.54 -25.33
CA ASN A 437 33.67 11.07 -24.13
C ASN A 437 32.48 10.22 -24.55
N SER A 438 32.68 8.91 -24.62
CA SER A 438 31.59 7.93 -24.54
C SER A 438 31.56 7.42 -23.11
N ILE A 439 30.73 7.98 -22.24
CA ILE A 439 30.10 7.38 -21.05
C ILE A 439 29.48 8.53 -20.24
N LEU A 440 28.14 8.45 -20.11
CA LEU A 440 27.29 9.22 -19.20
C LEU A 440 27.25 10.76 -19.40
N GLN A 441 26.47 11.19 -20.38
CA GLN A 441 25.88 12.53 -20.25
C GLN A 441 24.85 12.51 -19.11
N PRO A 442 24.99 13.39 -18.09
CA PRO A 442 23.91 13.61 -17.16
C PRO A 442 22.69 14.15 -17.93
N PRO A 443 21.45 13.89 -17.45
CA PRO A 443 20.27 14.51 -18.02
C PRO A 443 20.51 16.02 -18.04
N ARG A 444 20.27 16.65 -19.16
CA ARG A 444 20.45 18.11 -19.37
C ARG A 444 19.88 18.83 -18.15
N SER A 445 20.74 19.38 -17.33
CA SER A 445 20.38 20.31 -16.26
C SER A 445 19.46 21.36 -16.85
N ALA A 446 18.38 21.71 -16.14
CA ALA A 446 17.48 22.78 -16.55
C ALA A 446 18.34 23.98 -16.93
N GLN A 447 18.30 24.37 -18.21
CA GLN A 447 19.05 25.50 -18.71
C GLN A 447 18.67 26.73 -17.90
N THR A 448 19.64 27.48 -17.42
CA THR A 448 19.36 28.74 -16.73
C THR A 448 18.57 29.65 -17.65
N VAL A 449 17.75 30.52 -17.07
CA VAL A 449 16.95 31.51 -17.83
C VAL A 449 17.83 32.27 -18.82
N GLU A 450 19.04 32.61 -18.43
CA GLU A 450 20.02 33.29 -19.28
C GLU A 450 20.45 32.43 -20.48
N GLN A 451 20.69 31.15 -20.28
CA GLN A 451 21.05 30.21 -21.37
C GLN A 451 19.89 30.02 -22.35
N ARG A 452 18.66 29.96 -21.86
CA ARG A 452 17.44 29.85 -22.69
C ARG A 452 17.21 31.11 -23.52
N LEU A 453 17.43 32.29 -22.94
CA LEU A 453 17.35 33.56 -23.67
C LEU A 453 18.42 33.69 -24.75
N ARG A 454 19.67 33.32 -24.47
CA ARG A 454 20.76 33.31 -25.46
C ARG A 454 20.46 32.32 -26.61
N GLN A 455 19.88 31.19 -26.32
CA GLN A 455 19.50 30.21 -27.34
C GLN A 455 18.36 30.74 -28.23
N LEU A 456 17.38 31.42 -27.63
CA LEU A 456 16.26 32.06 -28.34
C LEU A 456 16.76 33.17 -29.27
N GLU A 457 17.71 34.01 -28.82
CA GLU A 457 18.34 35.04 -29.66
C GLU A 457 19.10 34.43 -30.85
N LYS A 458 19.79 33.31 -30.61
CA LYS A 458 20.54 32.59 -31.67
C LYS A 458 19.58 32.01 -32.73
N LEU A 459 18.41 31.54 -32.35
CA LEU A 459 17.37 31.08 -33.29
C LEU A 459 16.79 32.22 -34.11
N LYS A 460 16.51 33.38 -33.48
CA LYS A 460 16.07 34.59 -34.19
C LYS A 460 17.13 35.06 -35.19
N ARG A 461 18.42 35.14 -34.81
CA ARG A 461 19.51 35.53 -35.73
C ARG A 461 19.64 34.62 -36.93
N LYS A 462 19.24 33.33 -36.79
CA LYS A 462 19.28 32.36 -37.88
C LYS A 462 17.98 32.34 -38.69
N SER A 463 17.07 33.25 -38.44
CA SER A 463 15.74 33.33 -39.07
C SER A 463 14.93 32.02 -38.97
N LEU A 464 15.15 31.25 -37.89
CA LEU A 464 14.47 29.98 -37.66
C LEU A 464 13.16 30.14 -36.87
N ILE A 465 12.89 31.34 -36.34
CA ILE A 465 11.65 31.72 -35.65
C ILE A 465 11.23 33.09 -36.05
N SER A 466 9.92 33.35 -36.09
CA SER A 466 9.35 34.65 -36.40
C SER A 466 9.53 35.66 -35.25
N GLU A 467 9.33 36.96 -35.54
CA GLU A 467 9.38 38.03 -34.54
C GLU A 467 8.34 37.83 -33.45
N GLU A 468 7.15 37.37 -33.82
CA GLU A 468 6.03 37.12 -32.90
C GLU A 468 6.32 35.91 -31.99
N GLU A 469 6.86 34.81 -32.52
CA GLU A 469 7.28 33.64 -31.78
C GLU A 469 8.42 33.94 -30.80
N TYR A 470 9.37 34.79 -31.25
CA TYR A 470 10.45 35.27 -30.39
C TYR A 470 9.90 36.06 -29.21
N ALA A 471 9.02 37.06 -29.45
CA ALA A 471 8.45 37.92 -28.42
C ALA A 471 7.61 37.11 -27.39
N SER A 472 6.75 36.21 -27.88
CA SER A 472 5.94 35.33 -27.04
C SER A 472 6.75 34.41 -26.17
N THR A 473 7.77 33.73 -26.75
CA THR A 473 8.62 32.80 -26.02
C THR A 473 9.52 33.52 -25.01
N ARG A 474 10.01 34.72 -25.35
CA ARG A 474 10.81 35.57 -24.46
C ARG A 474 10.00 35.99 -23.24
N SER A 475 8.76 36.46 -23.44
CA SER A 475 7.87 36.84 -22.35
C SER A 475 7.59 35.66 -21.40
N ARG A 476 7.37 34.47 -21.96
CA ARG A 476 7.14 33.25 -21.16
C ARG A 476 8.37 32.85 -20.32
N ILE A 477 9.57 32.96 -20.87
CA ILE A 477 10.83 32.67 -20.14
C ILE A 477 11.04 33.69 -19.01
N LEU A 478 10.71 34.96 -19.23
CA LEU A 478 10.85 36.02 -18.21
C LEU A 478 9.76 35.94 -17.12
N ALA A 479 8.62 35.37 -17.39
CA ALA A 479 7.54 35.15 -16.41
C ALA A 479 7.84 33.98 -15.43
N GLU A 480 8.90 33.23 -15.68
CA GLU A 480 9.39 32.14 -14.79
C GLU A 480 10.37 32.65 -13.71
N ILE A 481 10.72 33.95 -13.68
CA ILE A 481 11.53 34.64 -12.67
C ILE A 481 10.62 35.22 -11.57
#